data_17b1dc24a982a56a160036b77f3b002a
#
_entry.id   17b1dc24a982a56a160036b77f3b002a
#
_cell.length_a   1.000
_cell.length_b   1.000
_cell.length_c   1.000
_cell.angle_alpha   90.00
_cell.angle_beta   90.00
_cell.angle_gamma   90.00
#
_symmetry.space_group_name_H-M   'P 1'
#
loop_
_entity.id
_entity.type
_entity.pdbx_description
1 polymer ?
#
loop_
_entity_poly.entity_id
_entity_poly.type
_entity_poly.pdbx_seq_one_letter_code
_entity_poly.pdbx_strand_id
1 'polypeptide(L)'
;MLIMATLTKQRIDSAHWYDINGKPCHTQVTKAGGTRPTNLRDARKYGLFPSVTGIISILSKPGLEKWKLKQVALAAFNTEKKKDESEESRLNRALNSAFEQVDLASDFGTKVHEVIERHFKEGVAIPDGELLLPTGVKTDYHTVIDPVVKFHDPLTVVESEIRVVNKDVGFAGTMDEAFVYGDGGIGVLDFKTRRTESGQKVVSYPGQAMQIAAYGATYWADKLSTKYEDIARRMIGANLYISSTEPGRFDVVKYKGDQLLLEWNAFVLCAALWRWMKKYDPRKQEESVPPPPPPPPPTMDPEHDNIVIHSKEEKPDTSDLDDVFEKSVTLPDGKYKGTSLDLVPKS
;
A
#
# COMPACT_ATOMS: atom_id res chain seq x y z
N MET A 1 -27.21 9.23 -33.08
CA MET A 1 -27.62 9.66 -31.73
C MET A 1 -26.80 8.88 -30.72
N LEU A 2 -25.76 9.51 -30.19
CA LEU A 2 -24.83 8.85 -29.26
C LEU A 2 -25.52 8.80 -27.89
N ILE A 3 -25.96 7.61 -27.49
CA ILE A 3 -26.54 7.40 -26.15
C ILE A 3 -25.36 7.44 -25.18
N MET A 4 -25.24 8.52 -24.42
CA MET A 4 -24.35 8.57 -23.27
C MET A 4 -24.92 7.63 -22.20
N ALA A 5 -24.40 6.40 -22.17
CA ALA A 5 -24.66 5.50 -21.05
C ALA A 5 -24.09 6.14 -19.78
N THR A 6 -24.95 6.42 -18.83
CA THR A 6 -24.56 6.91 -17.50
C THR A 6 -23.77 5.81 -16.82
N LEU A 7 -22.45 5.92 -16.77
CA LEU A 7 -21.58 5.02 -16.01
C LEU A 7 -21.92 5.13 -14.52
N THR A 8 -22.81 4.30 -14.03
CA THR A 8 -23.40 4.36 -12.70
C THR A 8 -22.51 3.83 -11.57
N LYS A 9 -21.24 3.48 -11.87
CA LYS A 9 -20.25 3.18 -10.85
C LYS A 9 -18.88 3.70 -11.30
N GLN A 10 -18.71 5.05 -11.33
CA GLN A 10 -17.37 5.57 -11.15
C GLN A 10 -16.87 5.00 -9.81
N ARG A 11 -15.92 4.07 -9.84
CA ARG A 11 -15.01 3.88 -8.71
C ARG A 11 -14.30 5.23 -8.56
N ILE A 12 -14.85 6.08 -7.70
CA ILE A 12 -14.18 7.27 -7.23
C ILE A 12 -12.90 6.71 -6.61
N ASP A 13 -11.74 7.12 -7.13
CA ASP A 13 -10.47 6.87 -6.45
C ASP A 13 -10.73 7.23 -4.99
N SER A 14 -10.70 6.23 -4.11
CA SER A 14 -11.02 6.42 -2.71
C SER A 14 -9.90 7.29 -2.15
N ALA A 15 -10.12 8.60 -2.19
CA ALA A 15 -9.21 9.54 -1.58
C ALA A 15 -9.29 9.28 -0.07
N HIS A 16 -8.24 8.69 0.47
CA HIS A 16 -8.10 8.49 1.89
C HIS A 16 -7.83 9.84 2.54
N TRP A 17 -8.66 10.21 3.49
CA TRP A 17 -8.60 11.47 4.22
C TRP A 17 -8.38 11.22 5.70
N TYR A 18 -7.68 12.11 6.34
CA TYR A 18 -7.32 12.02 7.75
C TYR A 18 -7.58 13.37 8.44
N ASP A 19 -7.88 13.35 9.73
CA ASP A 19 -7.90 14.57 10.52
C ASP A 19 -6.48 15.04 10.90
N ILE A 20 -6.37 16.15 11.60
CA ILE A 20 -5.11 16.76 12.04
C ILE A 20 -4.31 15.87 13.03
N ASN A 21 -4.96 14.86 13.62
CA ASN A 21 -4.36 13.89 14.55
C ASN A 21 -4.06 12.54 13.86
N GLY A 22 -4.24 12.46 12.54
CA GLY A 22 -4.01 11.24 11.76
C GLY A 22 -5.15 10.22 11.86
N LYS A 23 -6.31 10.58 12.42
CA LYS A 23 -7.45 9.67 12.46
C LYS A 23 -8.06 9.53 11.05
N PRO A 24 -8.30 8.30 10.57
CA PRO A 24 -8.94 8.07 9.29
C PRO A 24 -10.36 8.67 9.23
N CYS A 25 -10.62 9.40 8.15
CA CYS A 25 -11.91 10.03 7.85
C CYS A 25 -12.37 9.67 6.43
N HIS A 26 -12.27 8.39 6.07
CA HIS A 26 -12.47 7.91 4.69
C HIS A 26 -13.93 7.86 4.28
N THR A 27 -14.85 7.84 5.24
CA THR A 27 -16.29 7.81 5.00
C THR A 27 -17.02 8.89 5.76
N GLN A 28 -18.18 9.28 5.25
CA GLN A 28 -19.12 10.22 5.87
C GLN A 28 -20.50 9.59 5.99
N VAL A 29 -21.20 9.87 7.09
CA VAL A 29 -22.59 9.44 7.26
C VAL A 29 -23.49 10.30 6.38
N THR A 30 -24.41 9.67 5.66
CA THR A 30 -25.43 10.36 4.86
C THR A 30 -26.64 10.73 5.71
N LYS A 31 -27.46 11.67 5.23
CA LYS A 31 -28.72 12.05 5.93
C LYS A 31 -29.70 10.89 6.11
N ALA A 32 -29.60 9.86 5.26
CA ALA A 32 -30.42 8.64 5.32
C ALA A 32 -29.83 7.54 6.22
N GLY A 33 -28.77 7.83 6.99
CA GLY A 33 -28.14 6.87 7.90
C GLY A 33 -27.13 5.90 7.26
N GLY A 34 -26.97 5.93 5.95
CA GLY A 34 -25.94 5.15 5.25
C GLY A 34 -24.56 5.83 5.26
N THR A 35 -23.55 5.19 4.67
CA THR A 35 -22.21 5.77 4.52
C THR A 35 -21.88 6.05 3.06
N ARG A 36 -21.05 7.04 2.81
CA ARG A 36 -20.44 7.34 1.51
C ARG A 36 -18.98 7.70 1.65
N PRO A 37 -18.15 7.55 0.61
CA PRO A 37 -16.78 8.03 0.63
C PRO A 37 -16.69 9.54 0.92
N THR A 38 -15.67 9.92 1.71
CA THR A 38 -15.31 11.33 1.93
C THR A 38 -14.76 11.93 0.64
N ASN A 39 -15.20 13.11 0.30
CA ASN A 39 -14.78 13.84 -0.88
C ASN A 39 -14.08 15.16 -0.53
N LEU A 40 -13.60 15.88 -1.55
CA LEU A 40 -12.88 17.15 -1.38
C LEU A 40 -13.73 18.26 -0.72
N ARG A 41 -15.08 18.24 -0.89
CA ARG A 41 -15.97 19.20 -0.21
C ARG A 41 -15.98 18.94 1.29
N ASP A 42 -16.03 17.67 1.70
CA ASP A 42 -15.96 17.27 3.09
C ASP A 42 -14.59 17.67 3.68
N ALA A 43 -13.52 17.38 2.93
CA ALA A 43 -12.16 17.74 3.33
C ALA A 43 -12.01 19.24 3.61
N ARG A 44 -12.55 20.09 2.73
CA ARG A 44 -12.58 21.55 2.95
C ARG A 44 -13.38 21.95 4.17
N LYS A 45 -14.50 21.29 4.40
CA LYS A 45 -15.40 21.58 5.54
C LYS A 45 -14.76 21.21 6.87
N TYR A 46 -14.10 20.06 6.93
CA TYR A 46 -13.58 19.48 8.16
C TYR A 46 -12.05 19.59 8.31
N GLY A 47 -11.40 20.25 7.37
CA GLY A 47 -9.97 20.43 7.43
C GLY A 47 -9.14 19.17 7.30
N LEU A 48 -9.52 18.27 6.44
CA LEU A 48 -8.89 16.97 6.35
C LEU A 48 -7.62 17.00 5.50
N PHE A 49 -6.63 16.23 5.92
CA PHE A 49 -5.38 16.00 5.19
C PHE A 49 -5.55 14.88 4.17
N PRO A 50 -5.08 15.06 2.92
CA PRO A 50 -5.06 14.01 1.92
C PRO A 50 -4.02 12.94 2.29
N SER A 51 -4.26 11.69 1.85
CA SER A 51 -3.25 10.64 1.94
C SER A 51 -2.07 10.88 0.99
N VAL A 52 -0.91 10.28 1.30
CA VAL A 52 0.25 10.26 0.40
C VAL A 52 -0.15 9.71 -0.98
N THR A 53 -0.87 8.60 -1.04
CA THR A 53 -1.33 8.01 -2.30
C THR A 53 -2.33 8.90 -3.04
N GLY A 54 -3.16 9.67 -2.32
CA GLY A 54 -4.06 10.69 -2.88
C GLY A 54 -3.29 11.84 -3.54
N ILE A 55 -2.18 12.28 -2.96
CA ILE A 55 -1.29 13.27 -3.55
C ILE A 55 -0.59 12.70 -4.79
N ILE A 56 0.02 11.52 -4.70
CA ILE A 56 0.74 10.88 -5.81
C ILE A 56 -0.20 10.54 -6.98
N SER A 57 -1.50 10.42 -6.74
CA SER A 57 -2.50 10.11 -7.77
C SER A 57 -2.61 11.14 -8.90
N ILE A 58 -2.08 12.36 -8.71
CA ILE A 58 -2.00 13.37 -9.78
C ILE A 58 -0.99 13.01 -10.87
N LEU A 59 -0.05 12.11 -10.59
CA LEU A 59 0.91 11.64 -11.56
C LEU A 59 0.24 10.69 -12.56
N SER A 60 0.54 10.87 -13.82
CA SER A 60 0.08 9.97 -14.88
C SER A 60 0.63 8.56 -14.67
N LYS A 61 -0.21 7.55 -14.89
CA LYS A 61 0.14 6.12 -14.80
C LYS A 61 -0.17 5.41 -16.14
N PRO A 62 0.56 5.72 -17.23
CA PRO A 62 0.22 5.24 -18.58
C PRO A 62 0.14 3.71 -18.67
N GLY A 63 1.01 3.00 -17.96
CA GLY A 63 0.99 1.53 -17.89
C GLY A 63 -0.29 0.98 -17.28
N LEU A 64 -0.77 1.58 -16.21
CA LEU A 64 -2.02 1.20 -15.55
C LEU A 64 -3.23 1.50 -16.43
N GLU A 65 -3.26 2.66 -17.07
CA GLU A 65 -4.35 3.04 -17.98
C GLU A 65 -4.41 2.09 -19.19
N LYS A 66 -3.27 1.79 -19.80
CA LYS A 66 -3.19 0.79 -20.89
C LYS A 66 -3.65 -0.58 -20.43
N TRP A 67 -3.28 -0.99 -19.23
CA TRP A 67 -3.70 -2.27 -18.66
C TRP A 67 -5.22 -2.29 -18.43
N LYS A 68 -5.80 -1.25 -17.82
CA LYS A 68 -7.26 -1.14 -17.60
C LYS A 68 -8.03 -1.23 -18.93
N LEU A 69 -7.60 -0.49 -19.94
CA LEU A 69 -8.22 -0.53 -21.27
C LEU A 69 -8.16 -1.94 -21.87
N LYS A 70 -7.02 -2.64 -21.71
CA LYS A 70 -6.88 -4.02 -22.18
C LYS A 70 -7.83 -4.97 -21.44
N GLN A 71 -8.00 -4.85 -20.11
CA GLN A 71 -8.95 -5.69 -19.36
C GLN A 71 -10.38 -5.47 -19.83
N VAL A 72 -10.80 -4.23 -20.01
CA VAL A 72 -12.14 -3.90 -20.52
C VAL A 72 -12.36 -4.46 -21.93
N ALA A 73 -11.38 -4.31 -22.82
CA ALA A 73 -11.47 -4.84 -24.18
C ALA A 73 -11.57 -6.37 -24.19
N LEU A 74 -10.75 -7.06 -23.39
CA LEU A 74 -10.79 -8.53 -23.27
C LEU A 74 -12.13 -9.01 -22.70
N ALA A 75 -12.64 -8.35 -21.67
CA ALA A 75 -13.93 -8.70 -21.08
C ALA A 75 -15.08 -8.48 -22.08
N ALA A 76 -15.06 -7.36 -22.82
CA ALA A 76 -16.07 -7.09 -23.85
C ALA A 76 -16.02 -8.12 -24.99
N PHE A 77 -14.81 -8.56 -25.38
CA PHE A 77 -14.62 -9.57 -26.42
C PHE A 77 -15.12 -10.96 -25.98
N ASN A 78 -14.85 -11.35 -24.73
CA ASN A 78 -15.19 -12.67 -24.18
C ASN A 78 -16.63 -12.77 -23.63
N THR A 79 -17.35 -11.65 -23.51
CA THR A 79 -18.72 -11.65 -23.00
C THR A 79 -19.71 -11.90 -24.12
N GLU A 80 -20.16 -13.14 -24.25
CA GLU A 80 -21.20 -13.49 -25.21
C GLU A 80 -22.55 -12.84 -24.87
N LYS A 81 -23.30 -12.46 -25.90
CA LYS A 81 -24.65 -11.92 -25.74
C LYS A 81 -25.60 -13.03 -25.34
N LYS A 82 -26.34 -12.82 -24.24
CA LYS A 82 -27.42 -13.73 -23.84
C LYS A 82 -28.66 -13.47 -24.69
N LYS A 83 -29.53 -14.50 -24.80
CA LYS A 83 -30.83 -14.37 -25.49
C LYS A 83 -31.64 -13.25 -24.83
N ASP A 84 -32.21 -12.37 -25.63
CA ASP A 84 -33.04 -11.23 -25.22
C ASP A 84 -32.33 -10.17 -24.34
N GLU A 85 -30.99 -10.20 -24.29
CA GLU A 85 -30.17 -9.22 -23.56
C GLU A 85 -29.96 -7.95 -24.38
N SER A 86 -30.16 -6.76 -23.75
CA SER A 86 -29.81 -5.49 -24.37
C SER A 86 -28.29 -5.32 -24.48
N GLU A 87 -27.80 -4.53 -25.45
CA GLU A 87 -26.39 -4.23 -25.57
C GLU A 87 -25.81 -3.53 -24.31
N GLU A 88 -26.64 -2.69 -23.67
CA GLU A 88 -26.26 -2.02 -22.43
C GLU A 88 -26.07 -3.01 -21.27
N SER A 89 -26.95 -3.98 -21.13
CA SER A 89 -26.85 -5.05 -20.12
C SER A 89 -25.60 -5.90 -20.34
N ARG A 90 -25.35 -6.30 -21.61
CA ARG A 90 -24.14 -7.02 -21.99
C ARG A 90 -22.87 -6.22 -21.66
N LEU A 91 -22.84 -4.92 -21.98
CA LEU A 91 -21.72 -4.05 -21.71
C LEU A 91 -21.47 -3.91 -20.20
N ASN A 92 -22.52 -3.73 -19.41
CA ASN A 92 -22.41 -3.66 -17.94
C ASN A 92 -21.88 -4.97 -17.35
N ARG A 93 -22.29 -6.12 -17.85
CA ARG A 93 -21.79 -7.42 -17.43
C ARG A 93 -20.33 -7.61 -17.81
N ALA A 94 -19.92 -7.18 -19.00
CA ALA A 94 -18.51 -7.18 -19.41
C ALA A 94 -17.64 -6.27 -18.54
N LEU A 95 -18.11 -5.06 -18.22
CA LEU A 95 -17.41 -4.15 -17.32
C LEU A 95 -17.25 -4.72 -15.89
N ASN A 96 -18.31 -5.34 -15.36
CA ASN A 96 -18.24 -6.00 -14.06
C ASN A 96 -17.21 -7.14 -14.06
N SER A 97 -17.20 -7.98 -15.08
CA SER A 97 -16.23 -9.06 -15.24
C SER A 97 -14.80 -8.54 -15.41
N ALA A 98 -14.59 -7.39 -16.07
CA ALA A 98 -13.27 -6.78 -16.21
C ALA A 98 -12.66 -6.39 -14.87
N PHE A 99 -13.49 -6.06 -13.88
CA PHE A 99 -13.04 -5.61 -12.55
C PHE A 99 -13.04 -6.72 -11.48
N GLU A 100 -13.66 -7.86 -11.74
CA GLU A 100 -13.71 -8.99 -10.80
C GLU A 100 -12.31 -9.43 -10.35
N GLN A 101 -11.36 -9.54 -11.28
CA GLN A 101 -9.97 -9.88 -10.98
C GLN A 101 -9.26 -8.81 -10.12
N VAL A 102 -9.65 -7.55 -10.29
CA VAL A 102 -9.12 -6.43 -9.47
C VAL A 102 -9.67 -6.55 -8.05
N ASP A 103 -10.94 -6.92 -7.89
CA ASP A 103 -11.57 -7.11 -6.58
C ASP A 103 -10.94 -8.30 -5.84
N LEU A 104 -10.75 -9.44 -6.50
CA LEU A 104 -10.06 -10.60 -5.93
C LEU A 104 -8.62 -10.28 -5.50
N ALA A 105 -7.88 -9.50 -6.31
CA ALA A 105 -6.55 -9.07 -5.95
C ALA A 105 -6.53 -8.10 -4.76
N SER A 106 -7.51 -7.22 -4.67
CA SER A 106 -7.69 -6.30 -3.54
C SER A 106 -8.02 -7.05 -2.25
N ASP A 107 -8.94 -8.01 -2.30
CA ASP A 107 -9.34 -8.82 -1.15
C ASP A 107 -8.18 -9.68 -0.63
N PHE A 108 -7.41 -10.28 -1.55
CA PHE A 108 -6.20 -11.00 -1.18
C PHE A 108 -5.19 -10.08 -0.49
N GLY A 109 -4.95 -8.89 -1.06
CA GLY A 109 -4.06 -7.89 -0.47
C GLY A 109 -4.50 -7.49 0.94
N THR A 110 -5.77 -7.19 1.13
CA THR A 110 -6.32 -6.81 2.43
C THR A 110 -6.11 -7.91 3.48
N LYS A 111 -6.42 -9.17 3.16
CA LYS A 111 -6.23 -10.31 4.08
C LYS A 111 -4.77 -10.51 4.46
N VAL A 112 -3.85 -10.43 3.48
CA VAL A 112 -2.41 -10.59 3.73
C VAL A 112 -1.89 -9.47 4.64
N HIS A 113 -2.24 -8.21 4.34
CA HIS A 113 -1.86 -7.08 5.18
C HIS A 113 -2.41 -7.19 6.60
N GLU A 114 -3.69 -7.55 6.77
CA GLU A 114 -4.32 -7.72 8.08
C GLU A 114 -3.60 -8.78 8.95
N VAL A 115 -3.21 -9.91 8.35
CA VAL A 115 -2.48 -10.96 9.10
C VAL A 115 -1.08 -10.49 9.48
N ILE A 116 -0.35 -9.82 8.58
CA ILE A 116 0.97 -9.27 8.87
C ILE A 116 0.88 -8.20 9.96
N GLU A 117 -0.08 -7.26 9.86
CA GLU A 117 -0.32 -6.24 10.87
C GLU A 117 -0.55 -6.86 12.24
N ARG A 118 -1.50 -7.80 12.35
CA ARG A 118 -1.81 -8.44 13.63
C ARG A 118 -0.64 -9.22 14.20
N HIS A 119 0.16 -9.85 13.34
CA HIS A 119 1.34 -10.57 13.78
C HIS A 119 2.38 -9.64 14.41
N PHE A 120 2.78 -8.57 13.72
CA PHE A 120 3.85 -7.68 14.21
C PHE A 120 3.38 -6.66 15.26
N LYS A 121 2.13 -6.25 15.23
CA LYS A 121 1.59 -5.24 16.14
C LYS A 121 1.01 -5.83 17.43
N GLU A 122 0.30 -6.97 17.31
CA GLU A 122 -0.45 -7.55 18.40
C GLU A 122 0.19 -8.86 18.93
N GLY A 123 1.22 -9.38 18.25
CA GLY A 123 1.84 -10.67 18.58
C GLY A 123 0.93 -11.88 18.30
N VAL A 124 -0.09 -11.71 17.45
CA VAL A 124 -1.03 -12.78 17.11
C VAL A 124 -0.35 -13.78 16.17
N ALA A 125 -0.53 -15.06 16.43
CA ALA A 125 -0.02 -16.11 15.56
C ALA A 125 -0.65 -16.04 14.18
N ILE A 126 0.11 -16.45 13.15
CA ILE A 126 -0.43 -16.59 11.79
C ILE A 126 -1.54 -17.64 11.85
N PRO A 127 -2.73 -17.36 11.31
CA PRO A 127 -3.85 -18.28 11.41
C PRO A 127 -3.63 -19.54 10.58
N ASP A 128 -4.00 -20.68 11.15
CA ASP A 128 -4.23 -21.86 10.36
C ASP A 128 -5.44 -21.66 9.45
N GLY A 129 -5.36 -22.13 8.23
CA GLY A 129 -6.50 -22.07 7.32
C GLY A 129 -6.14 -21.80 5.88
N GLU A 130 -7.16 -21.88 5.03
CA GLU A 130 -7.05 -21.73 3.59
C GLU A 130 -7.06 -20.26 3.17
N LEU A 131 -6.13 -19.88 2.30
CA LEU A 131 -6.06 -18.59 1.65
C LEU A 131 -6.29 -18.75 0.13
N LEU A 132 -7.29 -18.06 -0.39
CA LEU A 132 -7.60 -18.09 -1.82
C LEU A 132 -6.81 -17.00 -2.54
N LEU A 133 -5.98 -17.41 -3.50
CA LEU A 133 -5.28 -16.50 -4.40
C LEU A 133 -6.23 -15.91 -5.46
N PRO A 134 -5.93 -14.72 -6.01
CA PRO A 134 -6.72 -14.13 -7.10
C PRO A 134 -6.84 -14.99 -8.35
N THR A 135 -5.95 -15.98 -8.51
CA THR A 135 -5.98 -16.98 -9.60
C THR A 135 -7.00 -18.08 -9.37
N GLY A 136 -7.66 -18.13 -8.21
CA GLY A 136 -8.53 -19.24 -7.80
C GLY A 136 -7.78 -20.43 -7.19
N VAL A 137 -6.45 -20.37 -7.12
CA VAL A 137 -5.64 -21.40 -6.45
C VAL A 137 -5.75 -21.22 -4.94
N LYS A 138 -5.93 -22.33 -4.23
CA LYS A 138 -5.96 -22.39 -2.77
C LYS A 138 -4.56 -22.69 -2.24
N THR A 139 -4.18 -21.98 -1.19
CA THR A 139 -2.96 -22.20 -0.41
C THR A 139 -3.31 -22.01 1.07
N ASP A 140 -2.33 -21.93 1.94
CA ASP A 140 -2.51 -21.60 3.35
C ASP A 140 -1.77 -20.30 3.71
N TYR A 141 -2.12 -19.70 4.84
CA TYR A 141 -1.50 -18.46 5.30
C TYR A 141 -0.01 -18.62 5.60
N HIS A 142 0.40 -19.75 6.20
CA HIS A 142 1.80 -20.02 6.53
C HIS A 142 2.69 -20.05 5.29
N THR A 143 2.26 -20.72 4.23
CA THR A 143 2.99 -20.74 2.95
C THR A 143 3.28 -19.33 2.43
N VAL A 144 2.33 -18.39 2.59
CA VAL A 144 2.47 -17.03 2.04
C VAL A 144 3.22 -16.11 3.01
N ILE A 145 3.02 -16.23 4.32
CA ILE A 145 3.44 -15.22 5.31
C ILE A 145 4.70 -15.63 6.07
N ASP A 146 4.95 -16.92 6.35
CA ASP A 146 6.17 -17.34 7.07
C ASP A 146 7.48 -16.86 6.41
N PRO A 147 7.61 -16.87 5.06
CA PRO A 147 8.79 -16.29 4.43
C PRO A 147 8.99 -14.81 4.72
N VAL A 148 7.88 -14.05 4.83
CA VAL A 148 7.88 -12.63 5.17
C VAL A 148 8.29 -12.43 6.63
N VAL A 149 7.74 -13.22 7.56
CA VAL A 149 8.12 -13.19 8.99
C VAL A 149 9.59 -13.51 9.15
N LYS A 150 10.09 -14.55 8.50
CA LYS A 150 11.52 -14.90 8.52
C LYS A 150 12.42 -13.80 7.96
N PHE A 151 11.95 -13.03 6.97
CA PHE A 151 12.69 -11.88 6.45
C PHE A 151 12.92 -10.81 7.54
N HIS A 152 12.05 -10.74 8.55
CA HIS A 152 12.16 -9.78 9.65
C HIS A 152 13.13 -10.21 10.76
N ASP A 153 13.64 -11.45 10.78
CA ASP A 153 14.54 -11.94 11.84
C ASP A 153 15.69 -10.97 12.18
N PRO A 154 16.37 -10.33 11.18
CA PRO A 154 17.45 -9.39 11.45
C PRO A 154 16.98 -7.95 11.74
N LEU A 155 15.68 -7.69 11.72
CA LEU A 155 15.09 -6.37 11.95
C LEU A 155 14.47 -6.31 13.35
N THR A 156 14.52 -5.13 13.95
CA THR A 156 13.69 -4.85 15.14
C THR A 156 12.56 -3.94 14.70
N VAL A 157 11.35 -4.50 14.62
CA VAL A 157 10.14 -3.72 14.34
C VAL A 157 9.90 -2.77 15.51
N VAL A 158 9.84 -1.48 15.21
CA VAL A 158 9.59 -0.43 16.21
C VAL A 158 8.09 -0.20 16.37
N GLU A 159 7.37 -0.17 15.24
CA GLU A 159 5.94 0.11 15.23
C GLU A 159 5.35 -0.33 13.88
N SER A 160 4.13 -0.86 13.88
CA SER A 160 3.37 -1.25 12.69
C SER A 160 2.05 -0.49 12.60
N GLU A 161 1.53 -0.29 11.37
CA GLU A 161 0.29 0.46 11.08
C GLU A 161 0.28 1.84 11.72
N ILE A 162 1.30 2.62 11.38
CA ILE A 162 1.64 3.89 11.99
C ILE A 162 0.88 5.02 11.32
N ARG A 163 0.16 5.81 12.12
CA ARG A 163 -0.46 7.04 11.62
C ARG A 163 0.56 8.16 11.57
N VAL A 164 0.80 8.66 10.37
CA VAL A 164 1.75 9.73 10.09
C VAL A 164 0.99 10.98 9.65
N VAL A 165 1.32 12.12 10.24
CA VAL A 165 0.78 13.45 9.85
C VAL A 165 1.94 14.40 9.65
N ASN A 166 2.03 15.00 8.47
CA ASN A 166 2.99 16.06 8.18
C ASN A 166 2.24 17.38 7.95
N LYS A 167 2.25 18.24 8.98
CA LYS A 167 1.55 19.53 8.94
C LYS A 167 2.27 20.55 8.06
N ASP A 168 3.59 20.43 7.88
CA ASP A 168 4.39 21.37 7.09
C ASP A 168 4.16 21.18 5.59
N VAL A 169 4.10 19.91 5.15
CA VAL A 169 3.83 19.56 3.74
C VAL A 169 2.34 19.44 3.46
N GLY A 170 1.52 19.11 4.46
CA GLY A 170 0.06 19.04 4.34
C GLY A 170 -0.46 17.70 3.85
N PHE A 171 -0.03 16.60 4.49
CA PHE A 171 -0.52 15.26 4.22
C PHE A 171 -0.61 14.41 5.50
N ALA A 172 -1.33 13.31 5.41
CA ALA A 172 -1.34 12.28 6.44
C ALA A 172 -1.44 10.89 5.79
N GLY A 173 -1.42 9.83 6.60
CA GLY A 173 -1.62 8.48 6.12
C GLY A 173 -1.29 7.43 7.15
N THR A 174 -1.42 6.18 6.75
CA THR A 174 -0.96 5.02 7.51
C THR A 174 0.24 4.41 6.79
N MET A 175 1.31 4.19 7.53
CA MET A 175 2.54 3.55 7.09
C MET A 175 2.57 2.13 7.66
N ASP A 176 2.95 1.14 6.86
CA ASP A 176 2.85 -0.25 7.27
C ASP A 176 3.82 -0.55 8.43
N GLU A 177 5.11 -0.19 8.32
CA GLU A 177 6.09 -0.57 9.32
C GLU A 177 7.30 0.36 9.40
N ALA A 178 7.75 0.63 10.63
CA ALA A 178 9.04 1.25 10.94
C ALA A 178 9.93 0.25 11.69
N PHE A 179 11.20 0.17 11.32
CA PHE A 179 12.17 -0.75 11.91
C PHE A 179 13.52 -0.09 12.18
N VAL A 180 14.28 -0.70 13.09
CA VAL A 180 15.70 -0.42 13.28
C VAL A 180 16.51 -1.67 12.96
N TYR A 181 17.77 -1.50 12.56
CA TYR A 181 18.69 -2.59 12.24
C TYR A 181 20.12 -2.24 12.61
N GLY A 182 20.95 -3.26 12.87
CA GLY A 182 22.35 -3.08 13.24
C GLY A 182 22.55 -2.06 14.36
N ASP A 183 23.60 -1.25 14.29
CA ASP A 183 23.97 -0.28 15.31
C ASP A 183 23.23 1.06 15.17
N GLY A 184 21.93 1.02 15.02
CA GLY A 184 21.08 2.22 14.98
C GLY A 184 20.72 2.70 13.58
N GLY A 185 20.78 1.83 12.57
CA GLY A 185 20.16 2.05 11.28
C GLY A 185 18.64 2.15 11.43
N ILE A 186 18.02 3.00 10.63
CA ILE A 186 16.55 3.22 10.63
C ILE A 186 15.96 2.92 9.28
N GLY A 187 14.74 2.42 9.26
CA GLY A 187 14.08 2.11 7.99
C GLY A 187 12.57 2.04 8.08
N VAL A 188 11.95 1.88 6.90
CA VAL A 188 10.51 1.67 6.72
C VAL A 188 10.27 0.60 5.67
N LEU A 189 9.28 -0.25 5.93
CA LEU A 189 8.75 -1.23 4.99
C LEU A 189 7.34 -0.83 4.58
N ASP A 190 7.00 -1.16 3.34
CA ASP A 190 5.66 -1.03 2.79
C ASP A 190 5.33 -2.32 2.05
N PHE A 191 4.31 -3.03 2.52
CA PHE A 191 3.89 -4.30 1.95
C PHE A 191 3.01 -4.09 0.73
N LYS A 192 3.23 -4.87 -0.29
CA LYS A 192 2.44 -4.84 -1.51
C LYS A 192 2.15 -6.26 -1.97
N THR A 193 0.92 -6.53 -2.32
CA THR A 193 0.60 -7.77 -3.04
C THR A 193 0.65 -7.51 -4.54
N ARG A 194 1.18 -8.48 -5.29
CA ARG A 194 1.38 -8.32 -6.71
C ARG A 194 1.39 -9.66 -7.45
N ARG A 195 0.83 -9.66 -8.66
CA ARG A 195 1.06 -10.76 -9.59
C ARG A 195 2.54 -10.80 -9.98
N THR A 196 3.15 -11.98 -9.87
CA THR A 196 4.51 -12.29 -10.33
C THR A 196 4.47 -13.35 -11.40
N GLU A 197 5.56 -13.47 -12.14
CA GLU A 197 5.76 -14.52 -13.15
C GLU A 197 7.16 -15.12 -12.95
N SER A 198 7.25 -16.44 -13.02
CA SER A 198 8.50 -17.16 -12.78
C SER A 198 9.64 -16.65 -13.66
N GLY A 199 10.80 -16.42 -13.06
CA GLY A 199 11.96 -15.86 -13.74
C GLY A 199 11.91 -14.37 -14.05
N GLN A 200 10.82 -13.65 -13.75
CA GLN A 200 10.74 -12.22 -13.93
C GLN A 200 11.03 -11.48 -12.60
N LYS A 201 11.85 -10.44 -12.69
CA LYS A 201 12.15 -9.55 -11.57
C LYS A 201 10.99 -8.61 -11.33
N VAL A 202 10.63 -8.41 -10.06
CA VAL A 202 9.69 -7.37 -9.66
C VAL A 202 10.37 -6.01 -9.73
N VAL A 203 9.71 -5.05 -10.36
CA VAL A 203 10.15 -3.66 -10.46
C VAL A 203 9.08 -2.78 -9.81
N SER A 204 9.49 -1.80 -9.00
CA SER A 204 8.55 -0.86 -8.36
C SER A 204 7.86 0.02 -9.40
N TYR A 205 6.61 0.40 -9.09
CA TYR A 205 5.91 1.40 -9.88
C TYR A 205 6.32 2.83 -9.48
N PRO A 206 6.30 3.78 -10.42
CA PRO A 206 6.50 5.19 -10.10
C PRO A 206 5.58 5.65 -8.96
N GLY A 207 6.14 6.35 -8.00
CA GLY A 207 5.43 6.85 -6.81
C GLY A 207 5.49 5.93 -5.58
N GLN A 208 5.91 4.66 -5.70
CA GLN A 208 6.06 3.80 -4.52
C GLN A 208 7.26 4.23 -3.66
N ALA A 209 8.38 4.57 -4.27
CA ALA A 209 9.52 5.15 -3.55
C ALA A 209 9.19 6.52 -2.92
N MET A 210 8.35 7.34 -3.58
CA MET A 210 7.83 8.58 -2.98
C MET A 210 6.98 8.31 -1.73
N GLN A 211 6.17 7.24 -1.74
CA GLN A 211 5.36 6.85 -0.58
C GLN A 211 6.26 6.49 0.59
N ILE A 212 7.28 5.67 0.36
CA ILE A 212 8.31 5.32 1.35
C ILE A 212 9.00 6.58 1.89
N ALA A 213 9.46 7.46 1.01
CA ALA A 213 10.15 8.67 1.40
C ALA A 213 9.28 9.61 2.24
N ALA A 214 8.01 9.81 1.83
CA ALA A 214 7.08 10.68 2.52
C ALA A 214 6.79 10.19 3.95
N TYR A 215 6.46 8.93 4.10
CA TYR A 215 6.16 8.35 5.41
C TYR A 215 7.38 8.26 6.31
N GLY A 216 8.46 7.66 5.80
CA GLY A 216 9.66 7.42 6.59
C GLY A 216 10.36 8.69 7.01
N ALA A 217 10.51 9.68 6.09
CA ALA A 217 11.09 10.96 6.45
C ALA A 217 10.28 11.66 7.54
N THR A 218 8.94 11.65 7.45
CA THR A 218 8.09 12.29 8.45
C THR A 218 8.16 11.59 9.80
N TYR A 219 7.99 10.26 9.82
CA TYR A 219 7.99 9.49 11.06
C TYR A 219 9.30 9.60 11.83
N TRP A 220 10.43 9.36 11.14
CA TRP A 220 11.74 9.38 11.80
C TRP A 220 12.23 10.80 12.11
N ALA A 221 11.82 11.82 11.34
CA ALA A 221 12.14 13.21 11.67
C ALA A 221 11.49 13.66 12.98
N ASP A 222 10.24 13.26 13.19
CA ASP A 222 9.50 13.52 14.43
C ASP A 222 10.17 12.80 15.62
N LYS A 223 10.41 11.49 15.49
CA LYS A 223 11.04 10.66 16.53
C LYS A 223 12.45 11.12 16.92
N LEU A 224 13.25 11.62 15.96
CA LEU A 224 14.66 12.00 16.16
C LEU A 224 14.86 13.51 16.24
N SER A 225 13.79 14.30 16.16
CA SER A 225 13.82 15.77 16.18
C SER A 225 14.81 16.36 15.17
N THR A 226 14.78 15.88 13.93
CA THR A 226 15.72 16.28 12.86
C THR A 226 14.96 16.64 11.56
N LYS A 227 15.70 17.05 10.53
CA LYS A 227 15.09 17.47 9.25
C LYS A 227 14.65 16.28 8.41
N TYR A 228 13.59 16.44 7.66
CA TYR A 228 13.05 15.43 6.75
C TYR A 228 14.08 14.96 5.72
N GLU A 229 14.86 15.91 5.15
CA GLU A 229 15.88 15.64 4.14
C GLU A 229 17.03 14.80 4.68
N ASP A 230 17.44 15.05 5.92
CA ASP A 230 18.50 14.30 6.59
C ASP A 230 18.07 12.86 6.87
N ILE A 231 16.81 12.68 7.29
CA ILE A 231 16.22 11.35 7.44
C ILE A 231 16.11 10.64 6.11
N ALA A 232 15.54 11.30 5.08
CA ALA A 232 15.35 10.69 3.76
C ALA A 232 16.68 10.18 3.18
N ARG A 233 17.77 10.91 3.40
CA ARG A 233 19.11 10.49 2.96
C ARG A 233 19.69 9.35 3.80
N ARG A 234 19.38 9.27 5.09
CA ARG A 234 20.00 8.35 6.05
C ARG A 234 19.25 7.02 6.17
N MET A 235 17.92 7.02 6.05
CA MET A 235 17.09 5.83 6.22
C MET A 235 17.22 4.85 5.06
N ILE A 236 16.83 3.60 5.30
CA ILE A 236 16.54 2.61 4.27
C ILE A 236 15.01 2.50 4.13
N GLY A 237 14.54 2.46 2.89
CA GLY A 237 13.15 2.17 2.59
C GLY A 237 13.05 0.95 1.70
N ALA A 238 12.00 0.14 1.86
CA ALA A 238 11.76 -0.96 0.95
C ALA A 238 10.26 -1.22 0.71
N ASN A 239 9.94 -1.60 -0.53
CA ASN A 239 8.68 -2.29 -0.82
C ASN A 239 8.92 -3.79 -0.81
N LEU A 240 8.14 -4.51 -0.03
CA LEU A 240 8.14 -5.96 0.02
C LEU A 240 6.91 -6.44 -0.77
N TYR A 241 7.16 -7.09 -1.91
CA TYR A 241 6.12 -7.55 -2.82
C TYR A 241 5.81 -9.02 -2.59
N ILE A 242 4.64 -9.31 -2.03
CA ILE A 242 4.13 -10.65 -1.80
C ILE A 242 3.39 -11.11 -3.06
N SER A 243 3.77 -12.27 -3.57
CA SER A 243 3.19 -12.79 -4.81
C SER A 243 1.74 -13.22 -4.61
N SER A 244 0.87 -12.75 -5.51
CA SER A 244 -0.52 -13.20 -5.60
C SER A 244 -0.74 -14.37 -6.59
N THR A 245 0.34 -14.92 -7.14
CA THR A 245 0.31 -16.03 -8.12
C THR A 245 1.25 -17.18 -7.79
N GLU A 246 2.31 -16.92 -7.03
CA GLU A 246 3.35 -17.90 -6.66
C GLU A 246 3.44 -17.92 -5.12
N PRO A 247 2.69 -18.81 -4.43
CA PRO A 247 2.68 -18.87 -2.96
C PRO A 247 4.10 -19.03 -2.39
N GLY A 248 4.39 -18.26 -1.33
CA GLY A 248 5.70 -18.27 -0.68
C GLY A 248 6.77 -17.42 -1.36
N ARG A 249 6.53 -16.92 -2.56
CA ARG A 249 7.43 -15.97 -3.21
C ARG A 249 7.15 -14.56 -2.73
N PHE A 250 8.22 -13.85 -2.32
CA PHE A 250 8.24 -12.41 -2.17
C PHE A 250 9.50 -11.82 -2.79
N ASP A 251 9.43 -10.57 -3.18
CA ASP A 251 10.55 -9.81 -3.75
C ASP A 251 10.69 -8.50 -2.99
N VAL A 252 11.93 -8.02 -2.77
CA VAL A 252 12.20 -6.76 -2.07
C VAL A 252 12.83 -5.76 -3.04
N VAL A 253 12.26 -4.57 -3.10
CA VAL A 253 12.86 -3.42 -3.81
C VAL A 253 13.26 -2.38 -2.79
N LYS A 254 14.56 -2.18 -2.64
CA LYS A 254 15.19 -1.32 -1.66
C LYS A 254 15.52 0.06 -2.23
N TYR A 255 15.38 1.07 -1.41
CA TYR A 255 15.73 2.47 -1.69
C TYR A 255 16.60 3.03 -0.58
N LYS A 256 17.64 3.82 -0.91
CA LYS A 256 18.54 4.40 0.09
C LYS A 256 19.23 5.69 -0.40
N GLY A 257 19.76 6.46 0.53
CA GLY A 257 20.62 7.61 0.25
C GLY A 257 19.95 8.69 -0.59
N ASP A 258 20.70 9.21 -1.57
CA ASP A 258 20.24 10.30 -2.42
C ASP A 258 18.99 9.93 -3.24
N GLN A 259 18.74 8.65 -3.50
CA GLN A 259 17.50 8.21 -4.15
C GLN A 259 16.28 8.59 -3.30
N LEU A 260 16.25 8.24 -2.01
CA LEU A 260 15.14 8.59 -1.14
C LEU A 260 15.00 10.10 -0.91
N LEU A 261 16.12 10.83 -0.87
CA LEU A 261 16.10 12.28 -0.83
C LEU A 261 15.44 12.89 -2.08
N LEU A 262 15.75 12.37 -3.28
CA LEU A 262 15.12 12.80 -4.53
C LEU A 262 13.61 12.50 -4.51
N GLU A 263 13.22 11.33 -4.02
CA GLU A 263 11.81 10.94 -3.91
C GLU A 263 11.04 11.79 -2.89
N TRP A 264 11.67 12.15 -1.76
CA TRP A 264 11.10 13.11 -0.82
C TRP A 264 10.87 14.47 -1.48
N ASN A 265 11.87 15.02 -2.16
CA ASN A 265 11.77 16.31 -2.83
C ASN A 265 10.70 16.28 -3.93
N ALA A 266 10.65 15.21 -4.72
CA ALA A 266 9.61 15.01 -5.73
C ALA A 266 8.21 14.93 -5.10
N PHE A 267 8.06 14.26 -3.97
CA PHE A 267 6.80 14.20 -3.24
C PHE A 267 6.35 15.58 -2.75
N VAL A 268 7.26 16.39 -2.19
CA VAL A 268 6.96 17.77 -1.74
C VAL A 268 6.46 18.63 -2.91
N LEU A 269 7.08 18.49 -4.09
CA LEU A 269 6.62 19.16 -5.33
C LEU A 269 5.24 18.64 -5.78
N CYS A 270 5.01 17.34 -5.73
CA CYS A 270 3.68 16.76 -5.99
C CYS A 270 2.62 17.28 -5.03
N ALA A 271 2.94 17.41 -3.75
CA ALA A 271 2.03 17.97 -2.76
C ALA A 271 1.69 19.45 -3.05
N ALA A 272 2.67 20.24 -3.49
CA ALA A 272 2.45 21.63 -3.91
C ALA A 272 1.54 21.69 -5.15
N LEU A 273 1.81 20.87 -6.16
CA LEU A 273 1.00 20.77 -7.39
C LEU A 273 -0.42 20.29 -7.08
N TRP A 274 -0.56 19.30 -6.21
CA TRP A 274 -1.86 18.79 -5.75
C TRP A 274 -2.70 19.93 -5.11
N ARG A 275 -2.12 20.72 -4.20
CA ARG A 275 -2.79 21.86 -3.57
C ARG A 275 -3.25 22.89 -4.59
N TRP A 276 -2.39 23.20 -5.57
CA TRP A 276 -2.74 24.10 -6.66
C TRP A 276 -3.89 23.57 -7.52
N MET A 277 -3.84 22.31 -7.93
CA MET A 277 -4.87 21.67 -8.76
C MET A 277 -6.21 21.55 -8.02
N LYS A 278 -6.18 21.11 -6.75
CA LYS A 278 -7.39 20.93 -5.94
C LYS A 278 -7.91 22.23 -5.34
N LYS A 279 -7.15 23.33 -5.43
CA LYS A 279 -7.46 24.62 -4.79
C LYS A 279 -7.84 24.43 -3.31
N TYR A 280 -7.06 23.61 -2.61
CA TYR A 280 -7.22 23.27 -1.22
C TYR A 280 -5.85 23.10 -0.56
N ASP A 281 -5.64 23.80 0.57
CA ASP A 281 -4.42 23.70 1.35
C ASP A 281 -4.76 23.32 2.80
N PRO A 282 -4.55 22.07 3.22
CA PRO A 282 -4.88 21.60 4.55
C PRO A 282 -4.03 22.24 5.66
N ARG A 283 -2.95 22.94 5.31
CA ARG A 283 -2.06 23.64 6.26
C ARG A 283 -2.63 25.00 6.70
N LYS A 284 -3.60 25.54 5.95
CA LYS A 284 -4.19 26.87 6.18
C LYS A 284 -5.51 26.79 6.95
N GLN A 285 -5.56 25.96 7.98
CA GLN A 285 -6.80 25.83 8.72
C GLN A 285 -6.83 26.82 9.88
N GLU A 286 -7.79 27.74 9.81
CA GLU A 286 -8.38 28.36 10.99
C GLU A 286 -9.18 27.26 11.72
N GLU A 287 -9.29 27.33 13.06
CA GLU A 287 -9.92 26.30 13.90
C GLU A 287 -11.21 25.73 13.29
N SER A 288 -11.10 24.51 12.75
CA SER A 288 -12.19 23.86 12.01
C SER A 288 -13.11 23.09 12.94
N VAL A 289 -14.38 23.04 12.59
CA VAL A 289 -15.38 22.19 13.25
C VAL A 289 -14.85 20.75 13.29
N PRO A 290 -14.80 20.08 14.44
CA PRO A 290 -14.34 18.70 14.53
C PRO A 290 -15.16 17.80 13.60
N PRO A 291 -14.50 16.83 12.91
CA PRO A 291 -15.22 15.90 12.07
C PRO A 291 -16.25 15.10 12.89
N PRO A 292 -17.37 14.69 12.28
CA PRO A 292 -18.33 13.84 12.96
C PRO A 292 -17.65 12.54 13.42
N PRO A 293 -18.10 11.95 14.54
CA PRO A 293 -17.56 10.69 15.00
C PRO A 293 -17.68 9.61 13.91
N PRO A 294 -16.70 8.72 13.78
CA PRO A 294 -16.79 7.61 12.84
C PRO A 294 -18.01 6.74 13.17
N PRO A 295 -18.58 6.04 12.20
CA PRO A 295 -19.57 5.03 12.48
C PRO A 295 -19.01 4.02 13.48
N PRO A 296 -19.82 3.47 14.38
CA PRO A 296 -19.36 2.43 15.31
C PRO A 296 -18.76 1.27 14.49
N PRO A 297 -17.70 0.63 14.99
CA PRO A 297 -17.16 -0.56 14.35
C PRO A 297 -18.27 -1.61 14.20
N PRO A 298 -18.24 -2.44 13.14
CA PRO A 298 -19.16 -3.55 13.04
C PRO A 298 -19.04 -4.37 14.33
N THR A 299 -20.17 -4.68 14.97
CA THR A 299 -20.22 -5.52 16.15
C THR A 299 -19.65 -6.88 15.78
N MET A 300 -18.46 -7.20 16.27
CA MET A 300 -17.93 -8.55 16.22
C MET A 300 -18.74 -9.42 17.16
N ASP A 301 -19.23 -10.56 16.67
CA ASP A 301 -19.80 -11.61 17.51
C ASP A 301 -18.72 -12.13 18.48
N PRO A 302 -19.02 -12.27 19.77
CA PRO A 302 -18.04 -12.69 20.77
C PRO A 302 -17.97 -14.21 20.90
N GLU A 303 -17.51 -14.93 19.91
CA GLU A 303 -17.13 -16.34 20.05
C GLU A 303 -15.78 -16.58 19.37
N HIS A 304 -14.70 -16.44 20.14
CA HIS A 304 -13.46 -17.22 20.10
C HIS A 304 -12.36 -16.50 20.91
N ASP A 305 -12.42 -16.67 22.24
CA ASP A 305 -11.29 -16.37 23.11
C ASP A 305 -10.66 -17.67 23.61
N ASN A 306 -9.35 -17.62 23.66
CA ASN A 306 -8.39 -18.35 24.51
C ASN A 306 -7.31 -19.15 23.78
N ILE A 307 -6.15 -18.50 23.61
CA ILE A 307 -4.86 -19.22 23.58
C ILE A 307 -3.79 -18.38 24.31
N VAL A 308 -3.13 -19.01 25.29
CA VAL A 308 -2.04 -18.45 26.11
C VAL A 308 -0.70 -18.75 25.45
N ILE A 309 0.19 -17.74 25.36
CA ILE A 309 1.51 -17.85 24.75
C ILE A 309 2.60 -17.75 25.82
N HIS A 310 3.57 -18.68 25.75
CA HIS A 310 4.84 -18.63 26.49
C HIS A 310 5.95 -18.10 25.59
N SER A 311 6.61 -17.02 26.03
CA SER A 311 7.79 -16.43 25.38
C SER A 311 9.09 -17.07 25.86
N LYS A 312 10.02 -17.35 24.93
CA LYS A 312 11.45 -17.55 25.22
C LYS A 312 12.26 -16.57 24.37
N GLU A 313 13.06 -15.75 25.06
CA GLU A 313 14.00 -14.81 24.45
C GLU A 313 15.33 -15.52 24.15
N GLU A 314 15.79 -15.49 22.91
CA GLU A 314 17.20 -15.56 22.53
C GLU A 314 17.45 -14.53 21.44
N LYS A 315 18.46 -13.65 21.65
CA LYS A 315 18.84 -12.61 20.70
C LYS A 315 19.73 -13.20 19.60
N PRO A 316 19.45 -12.96 18.31
CA PRO A 316 20.31 -13.37 17.21
C PRO A 316 21.44 -12.37 16.95
N ASP A 317 22.57 -12.88 16.45
CA ASP A 317 23.76 -12.17 16.05
C ASP A 317 23.50 -11.36 14.75
N THR A 318 23.85 -10.05 14.76
CA THR A 318 23.42 -9.07 13.74
C THR A 318 24.53 -8.68 12.75
N SER A 319 25.55 -9.53 12.53
CA SER A 319 26.77 -9.12 11.85
C SER A 319 26.69 -8.91 10.33
N ASP A 320 25.58 -9.22 9.62
CA ASP A 320 25.52 -9.07 8.16
C ASP A 320 24.12 -8.74 7.58
N LEU A 321 23.62 -7.52 7.89
CA LEU A 321 22.34 -7.05 7.35
C LEU A 321 22.43 -6.57 5.88
N ASP A 322 23.57 -6.06 5.46
CA ASP A 322 23.79 -5.75 4.04
C ASP A 322 23.72 -7.03 3.18
N ASP A 323 24.22 -8.15 3.68
CA ASP A 323 24.15 -9.47 3.05
C ASP A 323 22.72 -10.05 2.97
N VAL A 324 21.84 -9.77 3.93
CA VAL A 324 20.45 -10.24 3.91
C VAL A 324 19.63 -9.50 2.84
N PHE A 325 19.88 -8.21 2.67
CA PHE A 325 19.28 -7.44 1.59
C PHE A 325 19.94 -7.72 0.22
N GLU A 326 21.19 -8.13 0.18
CA GLU A 326 21.88 -8.54 -1.06
C GLU A 326 21.55 -9.95 -1.50
N LYS A 327 21.37 -10.90 -0.58
CA LYS A 327 21.02 -12.31 -0.90
C LYS A 327 19.63 -12.48 -1.53
N SER A 328 18.71 -11.55 -1.32
CA SER A 328 17.40 -11.56 -2.00
C SER A 328 17.47 -11.15 -3.49
N VAL A 329 18.64 -10.74 -3.99
CA VAL A 329 18.85 -10.20 -5.35
C VAL A 329 19.79 -11.11 -6.18
N THR A 330 19.93 -12.39 -5.88
CA THR A 330 20.61 -13.32 -6.81
C THR A 330 19.69 -13.64 -7.97
N LEU A 331 20.12 -13.25 -9.17
CA LEU A 331 19.42 -13.55 -10.42
C LEU A 331 19.34 -15.06 -10.64
N PRO A 332 18.15 -15.68 -10.75
CA PRO A 332 18.04 -17.06 -11.14
C PRO A 332 18.37 -17.22 -12.63
N ASP A 333 18.91 -18.36 -12.99
CA ASP A 333 19.30 -18.85 -14.31
C ASP A 333 19.23 -17.89 -15.50
N GLY A 334 20.39 -17.43 -15.97
CA GLY A 334 20.57 -16.60 -17.16
C GLY A 334 22.02 -16.15 -17.33
N LYS A 335 22.28 -15.35 -18.39
CA LYS A 335 23.61 -14.84 -18.78
C LYS A 335 24.39 -14.14 -17.63
N TYR A 336 23.71 -13.73 -16.57
CA TYR A 336 24.25 -12.97 -15.43
C TYR A 336 24.07 -13.67 -14.08
N LYS A 337 23.96 -15.01 -14.09
CA LYS A 337 23.85 -15.82 -12.86
C LYS A 337 25.02 -15.52 -11.92
N GLY A 338 24.72 -15.09 -10.69
CA GLY A 338 25.73 -14.81 -9.65
C GLY A 338 26.44 -13.46 -9.76
N THR A 339 25.95 -12.54 -10.60
CA THR A 339 26.55 -11.21 -10.76
C THR A 339 25.78 -10.17 -9.89
N SER A 340 26.50 -9.35 -9.13
CA SER A 340 25.91 -8.20 -8.43
C SER A 340 25.36 -7.19 -9.44
N LEU A 341 24.22 -6.59 -9.13
CA LEU A 341 23.53 -5.61 -9.99
C LEU A 341 24.38 -4.38 -10.37
N ASP A 342 25.42 -4.09 -9.58
CA ASP A 342 26.33 -2.96 -9.83
C ASP A 342 27.30 -3.21 -10.98
N LEU A 343 27.39 -4.47 -11.46
CA LEU A 343 28.33 -4.91 -12.51
C LEU A 343 27.64 -5.16 -13.88
N VAL A 344 26.33 -4.95 -13.99
CA VAL A 344 25.61 -5.11 -15.26
C VAL A 344 25.73 -3.81 -16.07
N PRO A 345 26.30 -3.84 -17.31
CA PRO A 345 26.38 -2.65 -18.14
C PRO A 345 24.99 -2.08 -18.44
N LYS A 346 24.82 -0.78 -18.25
CA LYS A 346 23.61 -0.07 -18.68
C LYS A 346 23.66 0.03 -20.21
N SER A 347 22.80 -0.73 -20.88
CA SER A 347 22.54 -0.62 -22.31
C SER A 347 21.50 0.46 -22.60
#